data_09360729f7e34561e80d756b54f5b789
#
_entry.id   09360729f7e34561e80d756b54f5b789
#
_cell.length_a   1.000
_cell.length_b   1.000
_cell.length_c   1.000
_cell.angle_alpha   90.00
_cell.angle_beta   90.00
_cell.angle_gamma   90.00
#
_symmetry.space_group_name_H-M   'P 1'
#
loop_
_entity.id
_entity.type
_entity.pdbx_description
1 polymer ?
#
loop_
_entity_poly.entity_id
_entity_poly.type
_entity_poly.pdbx_seq_one_letter_code
_entity_poly.pdbx_strand_id
1 'polypeptide(L)'
;MKLIISFIAILGMSSVALAQPKVNPTDPQPTCYMCPGTYIPVAELDAYTQKAIAEKHIDQQVRDINIGKANVGIGMVYRGKLDQPAPDSVAEHDQISEVYHIISGSGTLVLGPDITNRQRRPATQKTVVEFNGPGNNGTEILNGEAHNLKAGDVVVIPAGTGHWFTKIDDHINYLMVRYDPDKVTPLKSAAQSKEYLSKPASR
;
A
#
# COMPACT_ATOMS: atom_id res chain seq x y z
N MET A 1 0.46 36.65 65.33
CA MET A 1 1.19 35.71 64.41
C MET A 1 0.29 34.50 64.23
N LYS A 2 -0.51 34.42 63.14
CA LYS A 2 -1.47 33.32 62.88
C LYS A 2 -0.82 32.36 61.89
N LEU A 3 -0.62 31.12 62.32
CA LEU A 3 -0.07 30.03 61.50
C LEU A 3 -1.22 29.46 60.66
N ILE A 4 -1.09 29.53 59.34
CA ILE A 4 -2.00 28.91 58.38
C ILE A 4 -1.38 27.57 57.99
N ILE A 5 -2.01 26.46 58.41
CA ILE A 5 -1.66 25.13 58.02
C ILE A 5 -2.45 24.76 56.75
N SER A 6 -1.79 24.69 55.62
CA SER A 6 -2.36 24.25 54.34
C SER A 6 -2.37 22.69 54.32
N PHE A 7 -3.55 22.09 54.25
CA PHE A 7 -3.71 20.70 53.98
C PHE A 7 -3.64 20.47 52.48
N ILE A 8 -2.64 19.76 51.99
CA ILE A 8 -2.56 19.27 50.62
C ILE A 8 -3.26 17.94 50.56
N ALA A 9 -4.44 17.88 49.94
CA ALA A 9 -5.12 16.65 49.64
C ALA A 9 -4.49 15.97 48.44
N ILE A 10 -3.78 14.84 48.66
CA ILE A 10 -3.26 13.99 47.60
C ILE A 10 -4.41 13.13 47.07
N LEU A 11 -4.97 13.49 45.91
CA LEU A 11 -5.89 12.60 45.18
C LEU A 11 -5.09 11.41 44.63
N GLY A 12 -5.22 10.27 45.26
CA GLY A 12 -4.71 9.00 44.74
C GLY A 12 -5.49 8.59 43.49
N MET A 13 -4.88 8.69 42.31
CA MET A 13 -5.40 8.06 41.10
C MET A 13 -5.26 6.54 41.21
N SER A 14 -6.34 5.85 41.57
CA SER A 14 -6.41 4.39 41.48
C SER A 14 -6.41 3.99 40.01
N SER A 15 -5.30 3.53 39.47
CA SER A 15 -5.25 2.88 38.16
C SER A 15 -6.02 1.55 38.23
N VAL A 16 -7.17 1.50 37.62
CA VAL A 16 -7.91 0.25 37.38
C VAL A 16 -7.12 -0.54 36.34
N ALA A 17 -6.32 -1.50 36.79
CA ALA A 17 -5.73 -2.48 35.90
C ALA A 17 -6.87 -3.35 35.35
N LEU A 18 -7.22 -3.14 34.06
CA LEU A 18 -8.12 -4.04 33.35
C LEU A 18 -7.45 -5.40 33.27
N ALA A 19 -8.02 -6.39 33.98
CA ALA A 19 -7.55 -7.77 33.90
C ALA A 19 -7.70 -8.24 32.44
N GLN A 20 -6.60 -8.60 31.81
CA GLN A 20 -6.62 -9.21 30.48
C GLN A 20 -7.37 -10.53 30.55
N PRO A 21 -8.20 -10.86 29.53
CA PRO A 21 -8.88 -12.14 29.49
C PRO A 21 -7.84 -13.26 29.54
N LYS A 22 -8.10 -14.29 30.35
CA LYS A 22 -7.25 -15.49 30.40
C LYS A 22 -7.33 -16.20 29.05
N VAL A 23 -6.28 -16.15 28.27
CA VAL A 23 -6.16 -16.86 27.00
C VAL A 23 -5.86 -18.32 27.30
N ASN A 24 -6.66 -19.24 26.76
CA ASN A 24 -6.37 -20.66 26.82
C ASN A 24 -5.11 -20.94 25.96
N PRO A 25 -4.01 -21.49 26.51
CA PRO A 25 -2.78 -21.70 25.76
C PRO A 25 -2.91 -22.74 24.63
N THR A 26 -3.98 -23.53 24.61
CA THR A 26 -4.28 -24.50 23.54
C THR A 26 -5.04 -23.87 22.36
N ASP A 27 -5.59 -22.67 22.51
CA ASP A 27 -6.28 -21.99 21.45
C ASP A 27 -5.29 -21.32 20.47
N PRO A 28 -5.65 -21.18 19.18
CA PRO A 28 -4.85 -20.40 18.25
C PRO A 28 -4.70 -18.96 18.75
N GLN A 29 -3.45 -18.50 18.85
CA GLN A 29 -3.17 -17.16 19.34
C GLN A 29 -3.23 -16.13 18.20
N PRO A 30 -3.62 -14.86 18.49
CA PRO A 30 -3.56 -13.78 17.51
C PRO A 30 -2.16 -13.65 16.91
N THR A 31 -2.07 -13.50 15.59
CA THR A 31 -0.78 -13.31 14.90
C THR A 31 -0.15 -11.95 15.16
N CYS A 32 -0.92 -11.00 15.69
CA CYS A 32 -0.47 -9.68 16.10
C CYS A 32 -1.12 -9.35 17.45
N TYR A 33 -0.34 -9.43 18.53
CA TYR A 33 -0.82 -9.17 19.89
C TYR A 33 -0.87 -7.65 20.13
N MET A 34 -2.05 -7.13 20.54
CA MET A 34 -2.27 -5.71 20.85
C MET A 34 -1.91 -4.73 19.70
N CYS A 35 -1.87 -5.19 18.46
CA CYS A 35 -1.61 -4.30 17.33
C CYS A 35 -2.77 -3.33 17.13
N PRO A 36 -2.51 -2.03 17.03
CA PRO A 36 -3.55 -1.04 16.78
C PRO A 36 -4.09 -1.18 15.36
N GLY A 37 -5.40 -1.00 15.19
CA GLY A 37 -5.98 -0.82 13.86
C GLY A 37 -5.49 0.49 13.23
N THR A 38 -5.43 0.53 11.90
CA THR A 38 -5.04 1.73 11.15
C THR A 38 -6.24 2.23 10.35
N TYR A 39 -6.59 3.50 10.54
CA TYR A 39 -7.58 4.20 9.76
C TYR A 39 -6.93 5.22 8.83
N ILE A 40 -7.29 5.19 7.55
CA ILE A 40 -6.83 6.13 6.53
C ILE A 40 -8.08 6.82 5.98
N PRO A 41 -8.26 8.13 6.24
CA PRO A 41 -9.44 8.85 5.75
C PRO A 41 -9.38 9.04 4.23
N VAL A 42 -10.54 9.05 3.57
CA VAL A 42 -10.65 9.26 2.11
C VAL A 42 -9.96 10.55 1.67
N ALA A 43 -10.04 11.62 2.46
CA ALA A 43 -9.36 12.88 2.16
C ALA A 43 -7.83 12.75 2.03
N GLU A 44 -7.22 11.81 2.73
CA GLU A 44 -5.80 11.51 2.58
C GLU A 44 -5.52 10.75 1.27
N LEU A 45 -6.36 9.77 0.92
CA LEU A 45 -6.25 9.05 -0.35
C LEU A 45 -6.40 10.00 -1.55
N ASP A 46 -7.38 10.91 -1.48
CA ASP A 46 -7.60 11.93 -2.50
C ASP A 46 -6.40 12.88 -2.64
N ALA A 47 -5.80 13.29 -1.52
CA ALA A 47 -4.61 14.14 -1.52
C ALA A 47 -3.42 13.45 -2.22
N TYR A 48 -3.24 12.14 -2.03
CA TYR A 48 -2.26 11.35 -2.75
C TYR A 48 -2.55 11.29 -4.25
N THR A 49 -3.81 11.06 -4.63
CA THR A 49 -4.22 11.08 -6.05
C THR A 49 -3.93 12.43 -6.70
N GLN A 50 -4.30 13.54 -6.06
CA GLN A 50 -4.03 14.89 -6.59
C GLN A 50 -2.53 15.15 -6.73
N LYS A 51 -1.73 14.73 -5.75
CA LYS A 51 -0.28 14.85 -5.82
C LYS A 51 0.33 13.97 -6.91
N ALA A 52 -0.17 12.75 -7.10
CA ALA A 52 0.22 11.85 -8.19
C ALA A 52 0.02 12.52 -9.56
N ILE A 53 -1.14 13.13 -9.77
CA ILE A 53 -1.48 13.86 -11.02
C ILE A 53 -0.52 15.04 -11.22
N ALA A 54 -0.31 15.85 -10.19
CA ALA A 54 0.53 17.04 -10.27
C ALA A 54 2.02 16.72 -10.53
N GLU A 55 2.53 15.65 -9.93
CA GLU A 55 3.94 15.21 -10.05
C GLU A 55 4.16 14.21 -11.19
N LYS A 56 3.10 13.78 -11.88
CA LYS A 56 3.13 12.69 -12.88
C LYS A 56 3.73 11.39 -12.33
N HIS A 57 3.51 11.14 -11.05
CA HIS A 57 3.87 9.89 -10.40
C HIS A 57 2.71 8.90 -10.53
N ILE A 58 2.98 7.70 -11.03
CA ILE A 58 1.95 6.68 -11.23
C ILE A 58 1.53 6.08 -9.90
N ASP A 59 2.48 5.69 -9.07
CA ASP A 59 2.29 4.85 -7.88
C ASP A 59 2.88 5.52 -6.64
N GLN A 60 2.09 5.60 -5.59
CA GLN A 60 2.50 6.24 -4.34
C GLN A 60 2.05 5.41 -3.14
N GLN A 61 3.00 5.08 -2.28
CA GLN A 61 2.73 4.40 -1.01
C GLN A 61 2.14 5.37 0.01
N VAL A 62 0.92 5.12 0.46
CA VAL A 62 0.23 5.92 1.50
C VAL A 62 0.63 5.45 2.89
N ARG A 63 0.59 4.14 3.14
CA ARG A 63 0.94 3.47 4.40
C ARG A 63 1.63 2.16 4.12
N ASP A 64 2.45 1.73 5.07
CA ASP A 64 2.87 0.34 5.16
C ASP A 64 2.83 -0.08 6.63
N ILE A 65 2.09 -1.14 6.93
CA ILE A 65 1.63 -1.48 8.28
C ILE A 65 2.00 -2.91 8.59
N ASN A 66 2.69 -3.13 9.71
CA ASN A 66 2.93 -4.47 10.22
C ASN A 66 1.64 -5.03 10.84
N ILE A 67 1.15 -6.16 10.31
CA ILE A 67 -0.04 -6.88 10.81
C ILE A 67 0.32 -8.22 11.49
N GLY A 68 1.55 -8.37 11.95
CA GLY A 68 2.07 -9.57 12.61
C GLY A 68 2.90 -10.42 11.65
N LYS A 69 2.31 -11.36 10.94
CA LYS A 69 3.04 -12.26 10.02
C LYS A 69 3.44 -11.59 8.69
N ALA A 70 2.81 -10.49 8.33
CA ALA A 70 3.07 -9.77 7.08
C ALA A 70 3.09 -8.26 7.32
N ASN A 71 3.56 -7.51 6.33
CA ASN A 71 3.22 -6.10 6.17
C ASN A 71 2.07 -5.95 5.16
N VAL A 72 1.28 -4.90 5.32
CA VAL A 72 0.25 -4.47 4.35
C VAL A 72 0.53 -3.05 3.92
N GLY A 73 0.88 -2.90 2.66
CA GLY A 73 1.05 -1.61 2.01
C GLY A 73 -0.28 -1.11 1.43
N ILE A 74 -0.59 0.17 1.63
CA ILE A 74 -1.70 0.86 1.00
C ILE A 74 -1.13 1.90 0.06
N GLY A 75 -1.42 1.77 -1.23
CA GLY A 75 -0.99 2.69 -2.28
C GLY A 75 -2.16 3.33 -3.00
N MET A 76 -1.91 4.52 -3.57
CA MET A 76 -2.80 5.15 -4.55
C MET A 76 -2.09 5.18 -5.90
N VAL A 77 -2.78 4.74 -6.93
CA VAL A 77 -2.24 4.68 -8.28
C VAL A 77 -3.14 5.48 -9.23
N TYR A 78 -2.54 6.42 -9.93
CA TYR A 78 -3.19 7.17 -11.00
C TYR A 78 -2.40 7.02 -12.30
N ARG A 79 -3.08 6.56 -13.34
CA ARG A 79 -2.53 6.47 -14.69
C ARG A 79 -3.41 7.29 -15.63
N GLY A 80 -2.79 8.17 -16.38
CA GLY A 80 -3.47 8.90 -17.47
C GLY A 80 -3.71 8.00 -18.69
N LYS A 81 -4.25 8.61 -19.76
CA LYS A 81 -4.51 7.94 -21.02
C LYS A 81 -3.32 7.16 -21.55
N LEU A 82 -3.58 5.96 -22.07
CA LEU A 82 -2.58 5.09 -22.68
C LEU A 82 -3.18 4.48 -23.95
N ASP A 83 -2.75 4.94 -25.12
CA ASP A 83 -3.20 4.41 -26.42
C ASP A 83 -2.40 3.16 -26.83
N GLN A 84 -1.13 3.08 -26.42
CA GLN A 84 -0.21 1.97 -26.66
C GLN A 84 0.63 1.74 -25.42
N PRO A 85 0.95 0.49 -25.04
CA PRO A 85 1.78 0.21 -23.88
C PRO A 85 3.20 0.76 -24.08
N ALA A 86 3.79 1.29 -23.02
CA ALA A 86 5.17 1.70 -23.03
C ALA A 86 6.10 0.47 -23.16
N PRO A 87 7.28 0.61 -23.78
CA PRO A 87 8.28 -0.45 -23.79
C PRO A 87 8.62 -0.92 -22.36
N ASP A 88 8.87 -2.21 -22.20
CA ASP A 88 9.27 -2.84 -20.92
C ASP A 88 8.36 -2.52 -19.73
N SER A 89 7.07 -2.32 -20.01
CA SER A 89 6.07 -1.89 -19.02
C SER A 89 5.30 -3.03 -18.34
N VAL A 90 5.56 -4.29 -18.69
CA VAL A 90 5.13 -5.42 -17.87
C VAL A 90 5.85 -5.34 -16.54
N ALA A 91 5.10 -5.45 -15.45
CA ALA A 91 5.65 -5.52 -14.10
C ALA A 91 5.33 -6.87 -13.47
N GLU A 92 6.22 -7.31 -12.59
CA GLU A 92 6.07 -8.49 -11.76
C GLU A 92 6.82 -8.27 -10.46
N HIS A 93 6.31 -8.80 -9.34
CA HIS A 93 6.91 -8.73 -8.01
C HIS A 93 7.13 -10.14 -7.47
N ASP A 94 8.36 -10.45 -7.01
CA ASP A 94 8.70 -11.81 -6.57
C ASP A 94 7.98 -12.24 -5.29
N GLN A 95 7.76 -11.30 -4.37
CA GLN A 95 7.36 -11.58 -2.98
C GLN A 95 6.09 -10.81 -2.55
N ILE A 96 5.67 -9.83 -3.33
CA ILE A 96 4.52 -8.98 -3.00
C ILE A 96 3.35 -9.35 -3.89
N SER A 97 2.23 -9.71 -3.27
CA SER A 97 0.95 -9.83 -3.97
C SER A 97 0.20 -8.51 -3.90
N GLU A 98 -0.59 -8.21 -4.93
CA GLU A 98 -1.33 -6.95 -5.03
C GLU A 98 -2.84 -7.18 -5.19
N VAL A 99 -3.62 -6.29 -4.61
CA VAL A 99 -5.06 -6.21 -4.84
C VAL A 99 -5.38 -4.79 -5.31
N TYR A 100 -5.97 -4.66 -6.49
CA TYR A 100 -6.48 -3.40 -7.00
C TYR A 100 -7.98 -3.28 -6.74
N HIS A 101 -8.43 -2.15 -6.24
CA HIS A 101 -9.82 -1.77 -6.22
C HIS A 101 -9.98 -0.49 -7.06
N ILE A 102 -10.66 -0.61 -8.19
CA ILE A 102 -10.78 0.49 -9.15
C ILE A 102 -11.79 1.52 -8.63
N ILE A 103 -11.31 2.74 -8.46
CA ILE A 103 -12.11 3.87 -7.93
C ILE A 103 -12.76 4.64 -9.09
N SER A 104 -12.01 4.91 -10.17
CA SER A 104 -12.53 5.65 -11.32
C SER A 104 -11.77 5.34 -12.59
N GLY A 105 -12.35 5.67 -13.73
CA GLY A 105 -11.77 5.43 -15.05
C GLY A 105 -11.90 3.99 -15.52
N SER A 106 -11.17 3.67 -16.60
CA SER A 106 -11.19 2.35 -17.22
C SER A 106 -9.89 2.04 -17.96
N GLY A 107 -9.57 0.76 -18.13
CA GLY A 107 -8.39 0.32 -18.86
C GLY A 107 -8.36 -1.19 -19.05
N THR A 108 -7.52 -1.63 -19.98
CA THR A 108 -7.28 -3.06 -20.22
C THR A 108 -6.01 -3.49 -19.52
N LEU A 109 -6.15 -4.42 -18.58
CA LEU A 109 -5.06 -5.07 -17.85
C LEU A 109 -4.90 -6.51 -18.33
N VAL A 110 -3.68 -6.89 -18.69
CA VAL A 110 -3.33 -8.28 -19.02
C VAL A 110 -2.58 -8.89 -17.84
N LEU A 111 -3.00 -10.09 -17.45
CA LEU A 111 -2.39 -10.86 -16.35
C LEU A 111 -1.85 -12.19 -16.86
N GLY A 112 -0.70 -12.62 -16.39
CA GLY A 112 -0.15 -13.95 -16.71
C GLY A 112 1.30 -14.11 -16.26
N PRO A 113 1.76 -15.37 -16.09
CA PRO A 113 3.12 -15.67 -15.62
C PRO A 113 4.18 -15.65 -16.74
N ASP A 114 3.77 -15.72 -18.00
CA ASP A 114 4.68 -15.92 -19.13
C ASP A 114 5.17 -14.59 -19.71
N ILE A 115 6.15 -14.01 -19.05
CA ILE A 115 6.70 -12.68 -19.37
C ILE A 115 7.88 -12.82 -20.33
N THR A 116 7.81 -12.14 -21.47
CA THR A 116 8.92 -12.09 -22.45
C THR A 116 9.97 -11.02 -22.09
N ASN A 117 11.23 -11.28 -22.49
CA ASN A 117 12.35 -10.37 -22.22
C ASN A 117 12.41 -9.89 -20.77
N ARG A 118 12.20 -10.81 -19.83
CA ARG A 118 12.21 -10.52 -18.40
C ARG A 118 13.54 -9.92 -17.97
N GLN A 119 13.49 -8.73 -17.37
CA GLN A 119 14.66 -8.00 -16.90
C GLN A 119 14.53 -7.73 -15.41
N ARG A 120 15.54 -8.14 -14.64
CA ARG A 120 15.61 -7.88 -13.21
C ARG A 120 15.70 -6.39 -12.92
N ARG A 121 14.82 -5.86 -12.07
CA ARG A 121 14.94 -4.49 -11.57
C ARG A 121 16.16 -4.36 -10.64
N PRO A 122 16.96 -3.28 -10.76
CA PRO A 122 18.07 -3.04 -9.84
C PRO A 122 17.60 -2.98 -8.39
N ALA A 123 18.29 -3.66 -7.49
CA ALA A 123 17.94 -3.67 -6.05
C ALA A 123 17.99 -2.27 -5.40
N THR A 124 18.69 -1.32 -6.01
CA THR A 124 18.78 0.07 -5.56
C THR A 124 17.70 0.98 -6.15
N GLN A 125 16.85 0.46 -7.04
CA GLN A 125 15.78 1.25 -7.63
C GLN A 125 14.79 1.68 -6.54
N LYS A 126 14.42 2.96 -6.52
CA LYS A 126 13.56 3.54 -5.48
C LYS A 126 12.28 2.75 -5.25
N THR A 127 11.57 2.36 -6.33
CA THR A 127 10.32 1.60 -6.22
C THR A 127 10.53 0.21 -5.61
N VAL A 128 11.67 -0.45 -5.92
CA VAL A 128 12.04 -1.74 -5.32
C VAL A 128 12.27 -1.60 -3.82
N VAL A 129 13.02 -0.57 -3.42
CA VAL A 129 13.37 -0.35 -2.00
C VAL A 129 12.17 0.09 -1.18
N GLU A 130 11.31 0.96 -1.74
CA GLU A 130 10.28 1.65 -0.94
C GLU A 130 8.95 0.90 -0.86
N PHE A 131 8.52 0.17 -1.92
CA PHE A 131 7.15 -0.38 -1.91
C PHE A 131 6.87 -1.58 -2.82
N ASN A 132 7.67 -1.87 -3.84
CA ASN A 132 7.41 -2.99 -4.76
C ASN A 132 8.19 -4.26 -4.41
N GLY A 133 9.24 -4.15 -3.58
CA GLY A 133 10.16 -5.24 -3.37
C GLY A 133 10.89 -5.70 -4.65
N PRO A 134 11.66 -6.78 -4.59
CA PRO A 134 12.32 -7.38 -5.74
C PRO A 134 11.31 -7.81 -6.82
N GLY A 135 11.72 -7.72 -8.09
CA GLY A 135 10.86 -8.13 -9.19
C GLY A 135 11.48 -7.84 -10.55
N ASN A 136 10.70 -8.02 -11.59
CA ASN A 136 11.13 -7.92 -12.97
C ASN A 136 10.24 -6.97 -13.77
N ASN A 137 10.78 -6.42 -14.84
CA ASN A 137 10.03 -5.86 -15.96
C ASN A 137 10.07 -6.83 -17.13
N GLY A 138 9.22 -6.59 -18.14
CA GLY A 138 9.22 -7.34 -19.39
C GLY A 138 8.49 -6.59 -20.48
N THR A 139 8.54 -7.13 -21.70
CA THR A 139 7.99 -6.49 -22.88
C THR A 139 6.53 -6.88 -23.15
N GLU A 140 6.17 -8.13 -22.84
CA GLU A 140 4.87 -8.68 -23.15
C GLU A 140 4.54 -9.84 -22.21
N ILE A 141 3.26 -10.16 -22.06
CA ILE A 141 2.76 -11.37 -21.39
C ILE A 141 2.16 -12.28 -22.45
N LEU A 142 2.81 -13.40 -22.74
CA LEU A 142 2.30 -14.43 -23.66
C LEU A 142 1.17 -15.22 -22.97
N ASN A 143 0.12 -15.55 -23.73
CA ASN A 143 -1.00 -16.31 -23.22
C ASN A 143 -1.67 -15.68 -21.97
N GLY A 144 -1.51 -14.38 -21.78
CA GLY A 144 -2.11 -13.65 -20.69
C GLY A 144 -3.63 -13.45 -20.88
N GLU A 145 -4.33 -13.32 -19.77
CA GLU A 145 -5.77 -13.01 -19.77
C GLU A 145 -5.98 -11.49 -19.70
N ALA A 146 -6.72 -10.96 -20.68
CA ALA A 146 -7.04 -9.54 -20.74
C ALA A 146 -8.36 -9.22 -20.04
N HIS A 147 -8.33 -8.24 -19.13
CA HIS A 147 -9.48 -7.78 -18.36
C HIS A 147 -9.76 -6.30 -18.66
N ASN A 148 -10.99 -5.98 -19.05
CA ASN A 148 -11.43 -4.59 -19.22
C ASN A 148 -11.96 -4.08 -17.88
N LEU A 149 -11.13 -3.34 -17.17
CA LEU A 149 -11.41 -2.84 -15.83
C LEU A 149 -12.24 -1.55 -15.87
N LYS A 150 -13.13 -1.39 -14.91
CA LYS A 150 -13.94 -0.20 -14.65
C LYS A 150 -14.12 0.03 -13.16
N ALA A 151 -14.63 1.19 -12.78
CA ALA A 151 -14.90 1.53 -11.38
C ALA A 151 -15.74 0.46 -10.67
N GLY A 152 -15.31 0.07 -9.47
CA GLY A 152 -15.89 -0.99 -8.64
C GLY A 152 -15.26 -2.37 -8.82
N ASP A 153 -14.50 -2.61 -9.91
CA ASP A 153 -13.84 -3.90 -10.12
C ASP A 153 -12.70 -4.12 -9.12
N VAL A 154 -12.45 -5.39 -8.81
CA VAL A 154 -11.34 -5.83 -7.96
C VAL A 154 -10.48 -6.82 -8.73
N VAL A 155 -9.16 -6.64 -8.67
CA VAL A 155 -8.17 -7.55 -9.25
C VAL A 155 -7.25 -8.05 -8.15
N VAL A 156 -6.98 -9.36 -8.12
CA VAL A 156 -5.98 -9.96 -7.22
C VAL A 156 -4.82 -10.48 -8.06
N ILE A 157 -3.63 -10.03 -7.78
CA ILE A 157 -2.40 -10.36 -8.51
C ILE A 157 -1.44 -11.05 -7.55
N PRO A 158 -1.29 -12.39 -7.63
CA PRO A 158 -0.31 -13.10 -6.83
C PRO A 158 1.13 -12.69 -7.13
N ALA A 159 2.01 -12.77 -6.15
CA ALA A 159 3.44 -12.65 -6.35
C ALA A 159 3.91 -13.58 -7.48
N GLY A 160 4.82 -13.12 -8.32
CA GLY A 160 5.29 -13.82 -9.52
C GLY A 160 4.39 -13.70 -10.75
N THR A 161 3.22 -13.07 -10.64
CA THR A 161 2.32 -12.86 -11.78
C THR A 161 2.61 -11.53 -12.46
N GLY A 162 2.89 -11.61 -13.78
CA GLY A 162 3.02 -10.42 -14.62
C GLY A 162 1.69 -9.68 -14.75
N HIS A 163 1.76 -8.35 -14.74
CA HIS A 163 0.62 -7.48 -14.92
C HIS A 163 0.98 -6.30 -15.81
N TRP A 164 0.08 -5.97 -16.76
CA TRP A 164 0.41 -5.09 -17.85
C TRP A 164 -0.81 -4.31 -18.35
N PHE A 165 -0.82 -3.00 -18.15
CA PHE A 165 -1.82 -2.15 -18.78
C PHE A 165 -1.48 -1.95 -20.26
N THR A 166 -2.36 -2.43 -21.14
CA THR A 166 -2.20 -2.30 -22.60
C THR A 166 -2.97 -1.14 -23.18
N LYS A 167 -4.03 -0.68 -22.49
CA LYS A 167 -4.85 0.46 -22.91
C LYS A 167 -5.47 1.13 -21.68
N ILE A 168 -5.58 2.47 -21.72
CA ILE A 168 -6.35 3.28 -20.76
C ILE A 168 -7.05 4.35 -21.58
N ASP A 169 -8.40 4.40 -21.52
CA ASP A 169 -9.18 5.26 -22.41
C ASP A 169 -9.01 6.75 -22.11
N ASP A 170 -9.01 7.12 -20.83
CA ASP A 170 -8.80 8.49 -20.34
C ASP A 170 -7.86 8.46 -19.13
N HIS A 171 -8.29 7.82 -18.06
CA HIS A 171 -7.50 7.55 -16.87
C HIS A 171 -7.96 6.26 -16.19
N ILE A 172 -7.16 5.77 -15.28
CA ILE A 172 -7.56 4.79 -14.27
C ILE A 172 -6.95 5.15 -12.92
N ASN A 173 -7.79 5.21 -11.89
CA ASN A 173 -7.40 5.47 -10.50
C ASN A 173 -7.84 4.32 -9.62
N TYR A 174 -6.94 3.76 -8.83
CA TYR A 174 -7.25 2.62 -7.97
C TYR A 174 -6.48 2.64 -6.66
N LEU A 175 -7.15 2.13 -5.63
CA LEU A 175 -6.50 1.74 -4.38
C LEU A 175 -5.73 0.45 -4.64
N MET A 176 -4.49 0.41 -4.22
CA MET A 176 -3.65 -0.77 -4.24
C MET A 176 -3.37 -1.24 -2.81
N VAL A 177 -3.66 -2.51 -2.54
CA VAL A 177 -3.26 -3.18 -1.31
C VAL A 177 -2.13 -4.15 -1.66
N ARG A 178 -0.98 -3.98 -1.04
CA ARG A 178 0.18 -4.86 -1.15
C ARG A 178 0.25 -5.77 0.06
N TYR A 179 0.28 -7.06 -0.18
CA TYR A 179 0.53 -8.07 0.84
C TYR A 179 1.98 -8.54 0.75
N ASP A 180 2.75 -8.20 1.78
CA ASP A 180 4.19 -8.45 1.89
C ASP A 180 4.47 -9.40 3.07
N PRO A 181 4.41 -10.75 2.84
CA PRO A 181 4.62 -11.74 3.88
C PRO A 181 6.06 -11.80 4.38
N ASP A 182 7.01 -11.44 3.53
CA ASP A 182 8.44 -11.51 3.81
C ASP A 182 9.00 -10.19 4.36
N LYS A 183 8.14 -9.15 4.43
CA LYS A 183 8.47 -7.82 4.96
C LYS A 183 9.67 -7.18 4.27
N VAL A 184 9.69 -7.29 2.94
CA VAL A 184 10.77 -6.76 2.09
C VAL A 184 10.69 -5.26 1.88
N THR A 185 9.57 -4.64 2.26
CA THR A 185 9.35 -3.20 2.16
C THR A 185 9.35 -2.52 3.53
N PRO A 186 9.81 -1.27 3.63
CA PRO A 186 9.83 -0.53 4.89
C PRO A 186 8.43 -0.08 5.32
N LEU A 187 8.20 -0.06 6.62
CA LEU A 187 6.98 0.52 7.18
C LEU A 187 6.86 2.01 6.87
N LYS A 188 5.63 2.47 6.65
CA LYS A 188 5.32 3.90 6.44
C LYS A 188 4.19 4.35 7.37
N SER A 189 4.53 5.27 8.27
CA SER A 189 3.63 5.81 9.29
C SER A 189 2.73 6.95 8.77
N ALA A 190 1.69 7.30 9.54
CA ALA A 190 0.85 8.47 9.29
C ALA A 190 1.66 9.79 9.31
N ALA A 191 2.66 9.89 10.19
CA ALA A 191 3.52 11.07 10.27
C ALA A 191 4.33 11.28 8.98
N GLN A 192 4.91 10.21 8.44
CA GLN A 192 5.65 10.26 7.16
C GLN A 192 4.75 10.61 5.98
N SER A 193 3.49 10.13 5.97
CA SER A 193 2.52 10.51 4.93
C SER A 193 2.15 11.98 5.03
N LYS A 194 1.91 12.49 6.24
CA LYS A 194 1.62 13.90 6.45
C LYS A 194 2.80 14.79 6.00
N GLU A 195 4.02 14.40 6.33
CA GLU A 195 5.23 15.08 5.87
C GLU A 195 5.33 15.07 4.34
N TYR A 196 5.10 13.92 3.70
CA TYR A 196 5.13 13.81 2.23
C TYR A 196 4.09 14.72 1.57
N LEU A 197 2.85 14.72 2.07
CA LEU A 197 1.77 15.54 1.52
C LEU A 197 1.97 17.05 1.77
N SER A 198 2.70 17.45 2.82
CA SER A 198 2.98 18.87 3.12
C SER A 198 4.01 19.48 2.16
N LYS A 199 4.81 18.67 1.47
CA LYS A 199 5.80 19.16 0.51
C LYS A 199 5.10 19.60 -0.78
N PRO A 200 5.47 20.76 -1.35
CA PRO A 200 4.96 21.18 -2.65
C PRO A 200 5.18 20.07 -3.69
N ALA A 201 4.30 20.02 -4.69
CA ALA A 201 4.51 19.10 -5.81
C ALA A 201 5.83 19.43 -6.51
N SER A 202 6.69 18.45 -6.67
CA SER A 202 7.92 18.56 -7.47
C SER A 202 7.54 18.69 -8.95
N ARG A 203 8.06 19.71 -9.62
CA ARG A 203 7.83 19.94 -11.06
C ARG A 203 8.77 19.09 -11.90
#